data_2ba52c2cbcd184a4f94a5bd2feaec018
#
_entry.id   2ba52c2cbcd184a4f94a5bd2feaec018
#
_cell.length_a   1.000
_cell.length_b   1.000
_cell.length_c   1.000
_cell.angle_alpha   90.00
_cell.angle_beta   90.00
_cell.angle_gamma   90.00
#
_symmetry.space_group_name_H-M   'P 1'
#
loop_
_entity.id
_entity.type
_entity.pdbx_description
1 polymer ?
#
loop_
_entity_poly.entity_id
_entity_poly.type
_entity_poly.pdbx_seq_one_letter_code
_entity_poly.pdbx_strand_id
1 'polypeptide(L)'
;MKRLLAILFASLLFISNVNAACDDAPGDGVDYSGCAFSDGQDLTGTFMPNSNLSFTGFIKVIFDKSIMMNSTLANGNYPESSFIRANLYETNFEGGNFEKTNFSSANLTRANFKAASLIEANFTNANLFEADFTGANILNSNFEGSNLNNATWADGKKCGLNSIGKCVSK
;
A
#
# COMPACT_ATOMS: atom_id res chain seq x y z
N MET A 1 -47.89 -16.59 -13.10
CA MET A 1 -48.06 -15.66 -11.96
C MET A 1 -46.69 -15.36 -11.38
N LYS A 2 -46.14 -14.21 -11.75
CA LYS A 2 -44.79 -13.77 -11.28
C LYS A 2 -44.96 -13.00 -9.97
N ARG A 3 -44.35 -13.48 -8.88
CA ARG A 3 -44.31 -12.73 -7.62
C ARG A 3 -43.13 -11.77 -7.67
N LEU A 4 -43.42 -10.48 -7.78
CA LEU A 4 -42.47 -9.38 -7.49
C LEU A 4 -42.21 -9.38 -5.97
N LEU A 5 -40.97 -9.60 -5.57
CA LEU A 5 -40.53 -9.26 -4.22
C LEU A 5 -40.17 -7.78 -4.20
N ALA A 6 -41.03 -6.98 -3.61
CA ALA A 6 -40.72 -5.59 -3.30
C ALA A 6 -39.78 -5.56 -2.11
N ILE A 7 -38.54 -5.13 -2.33
CA ILE A 7 -37.59 -4.81 -1.25
C ILE A 7 -38.02 -3.45 -0.71
N LEU A 8 -38.56 -3.45 0.52
CA LEU A 8 -38.83 -2.23 1.28
C LEU A 8 -37.48 -1.57 1.63
N PHE A 9 -37.19 -0.46 0.98
CA PHE A 9 -36.19 0.48 1.48
C PHE A 9 -36.76 1.18 2.72
N ALA A 10 -36.34 0.75 3.90
CA ALA A 10 -36.54 1.51 5.11
C ALA A 10 -35.60 2.72 5.07
N SER A 11 -36.16 3.89 4.75
CA SER A 11 -35.47 5.16 4.86
C SER A 11 -35.18 5.48 6.33
N LEU A 12 -34.00 5.12 6.81
CA LEU A 12 -33.40 5.78 7.97
C LEU A 12 -32.55 6.93 7.46
N LEU A 13 -33.03 8.14 7.65
CA LEU A 13 -32.26 9.37 7.59
C LEU A 13 -31.16 9.29 8.68
N PHE A 14 -29.99 8.78 8.33
CA PHE A 14 -28.79 9.11 9.06
C PHE A 14 -28.10 10.25 8.31
N ILE A 15 -28.18 11.43 8.91
CA ILE A 15 -27.27 12.54 8.64
C ILE A 15 -25.90 12.05 9.11
N SER A 16 -25.10 11.53 8.21
CA SER A 16 -23.69 11.38 8.41
C SER A 16 -23.01 11.88 7.15
N ASN A 17 -22.26 12.96 7.28
CA ASN A 17 -21.14 13.27 6.44
C ASN A 17 -20.15 12.11 6.56
N VAL A 18 -20.33 11.03 5.83
CA VAL A 18 -19.37 9.95 5.77
C VAL A 18 -19.35 9.44 4.34
N ASN A 19 -18.29 9.78 3.69
CA ASN A 19 -17.62 9.09 2.61
C ASN A 19 -18.48 8.05 1.87
N ALA A 20 -19.30 8.51 0.94
CA ALA A 20 -20.00 7.63 -0.01
C ALA A 20 -19.02 6.71 -0.76
N ALA A 21 -17.73 7.06 -0.77
CA ALA A 21 -16.64 6.31 -1.39
C ALA A 21 -16.22 5.03 -0.64
N CYS A 22 -16.48 4.92 0.67
CA CYS A 22 -15.99 3.75 1.44
C CYS A 22 -16.69 2.43 1.07
N ASP A 23 -17.89 2.49 0.52
CA ASP A 23 -18.68 1.34 0.09
C ASP A 23 -18.55 1.06 -1.41
N ASP A 24 -17.77 1.85 -2.13
CA ASP A 24 -17.54 1.66 -3.56
C ASP A 24 -16.74 0.37 -3.83
N ALA A 25 -17.03 -0.29 -4.92
CA ALA A 25 -16.23 -1.42 -5.36
C ALA A 25 -14.82 -0.95 -5.76
N PRO A 26 -13.77 -1.78 -5.53
CA PRO A 26 -12.44 -1.47 -6.01
C PRO A 26 -12.42 -1.15 -7.51
N GLY A 27 -11.75 -0.05 -7.89
CA GLY A 27 -11.72 0.42 -9.27
C GLY A 27 -10.63 1.46 -9.51
N ASP A 28 -10.53 1.94 -10.75
CA ASP A 28 -9.58 2.98 -11.13
C ASP A 28 -10.00 4.34 -10.55
N GLY A 29 -9.06 5.01 -9.88
CA GLY A 29 -9.27 6.35 -9.33
C GLY A 29 -10.25 6.45 -8.16
N VAL A 30 -10.55 5.35 -7.47
CA VAL A 30 -11.46 5.36 -6.31
C VAL A 30 -10.83 6.13 -5.15
N ASP A 31 -11.63 6.93 -4.46
CA ASP A 31 -11.22 7.66 -3.27
C ASP A 31 -11.75 6.99 -1.99
N TYR A 32 -10.86 6.29 -1.30
CA TYR A 32 -11.10 5.68 0.02
C TYR A 32 -10.45 6.45 1.17
N SER A 33 -10.03 7.70 0.95
CA SER A 33 -9.31 8.45 1.96
C SER A 33 -10.08 8.55 3.28
N GLY A 34 -9.40 8.25 4.38
CA GLY A 34 -9.99 8.26 5.71
C GLY A 34 -11.00 7.15 5.99
N CYS A 35 -11.22 6.21 5.08
CA CYS A 35 -12.08 5.07 5.31
C CYS A 35 -11.52 4.13 6.37
N ALA A 36 -12.40 3.55 7.18
CA ALA A 36 -12.07 2.44 8.07
C ALA A 36 -12.56 1.14 7.44
N PHE A 37 -11.64 0.20 7.28
CA PHE A 37 -11.94 -1.11 6.73
C PHE A 37 -11.81 -2.20 7.79
N SER A 38 -12.37 -3.38 7.52
CA SER A 38 -12.30 -4.50 8.44
C SER A 38 -10.89 -5.09 8.50
N ASP A 39 -10.43 -5.43 9.70
CA ASP A 39 -9.17 -6.15 9.87
C ASP A 39 -9.17 -7.48 9.12
N GLY A 40 -8.06 -7.80 8.47
CA GLY A 40 -7.90 -9.04 7.72
C GLY A 40 -8.71 -9.11 6.42
N GLN A 41 -9.23 -7.98 5.93
CA GLN A 41 -9.98 -7.96 4.66
C GLN A 41 -9.11 -8.49 3.51
N ASP A 42 -9.65 -9.39 2.71
CA ASP A 42 -8.99 -9.94 1.53
C ASP A 42 -9.36 -9.12 0.27
N LEU A 43 -8.37 -8.41 -0.25
CA LEU A 43 -8.43 -7.62 -1.47
C LEU A 43 -7.43 -8.14 -2.52
N THR A 44 -7.15 -9.46 -2.47
CA THR A 44 -6.23 -10.12 -3.41
C THR A 44 -6.67 -9.90 -4.86
N GLY A 45 -5.73 -9.47 -5.69
CA GLY A 45 -5.94 -9.29 -7.13
C GLY A 45 -6.85 -8.13 -7.51
N THR A 46 -7.20 -7.24 -6.58
CA THR A 46 -8.01 -6.06 -6.90
C THR A 46 -7.31 -5.12 -7.85
N PHE A 47 -8.09 -4.44 -8.69
CA PHE A 47 -7.61 -3.43 -9.64
C PHE A 47 -8.01 -2.04 -9.12
N MET A 48 -7.04 -1.30 -8.60
CA MET A 48 -7.24 0.03 -7.98
C MET A 48 -6.09 1.00 -8.34
N PRO A 49 -5.74 1.17 -9.62
CA PRO A 49 -4.72 2.16 -9.98
C PRO A 49 -5.25 3.58 -9.73
N ASN A 50 -4.35 4.54 -9.54
CA ASN A 50 -4.64 5.95 -9.33
C ASN A 50 -5.57 6.24 -8.12
N SER A 51 -5.75 5.28 -7.21
CA SER A 51 -6.70 5.38 -6.10
C SER A 51 -6.10 6.07 -4.89
N ASN A 52 -6.94 6.69 -4.08
CA ASN A 52 -6.55 7.39 -2.87
C ASN A 52 -6.98 6.58 -1.63
N LEU A 53 -6.02 5.98 -0.95
CA LEU A 53 -6.17 5.27 0.32
C LEU A 53 -5.41 5.99 1.45
N SER A 54 -5.24 7.30 1.35
CA SER A 54 -4.54 8.08 2.38
C SER A 54 -5.36 8.12 3.68
N PHE A 55 -4.66 8.12 4.82
CA PHE A 55 -5.28 8.16 6.15
C PHE A 55 -6.24 7.00 6.44
N THR A 56 -6.21 5.93 5.65
CA THR A 56 -6.99 4.71 5.92
C THR A 56 -6.28 3.84 6.95
N GLY A 57 -7.06 3.00 7.64
CA GLY A 57 -6.54 2.03 8.59
C GLY A 57 -6.94 0.61 8.19
N PHE A 58 -5.93 -0.24 7.95
CA PHE A 58 -6.10 -1.65 7.68
C PHE A 58 -5.10 -2.45 8.51
N ILE A 59 -5.56 -3.26 9.42
CA ILE A 59 -4.70 -4.22 10.12
C ILE A 59 -4.81 -5.56 9.42
N LYS A 60 -3.67 -6.14 9.00
CA LYS A 60 -3.63 -7.47 8.35
C LYS A 60 -4.41 -7.57 7.04
N VAL A 61 -4.65 -6.47 6.33
CA VAL A 61 -5.29 -6.52 5.00
C VAL A 61 -4.42 -7.26 4.00
N ILE A 62 -5.06 -7.97 3.07
CA ILE A 62 -4.36 -8.73 2.03
C ILE A 62 -4.59 -8.06 0.68
N PHE A 63 -3.56 -7.42 0.12
CA PHE A 63 -3.52 -6.83 -1.22
C PHE A 63 -2.63 -7.64 -2.18
N ASP A 64 -2.48 -8.93 -1.96
CA ASP A 64 -1.61 -9.78 -2.77
C ASP A 64 -2.02 -9.73 -4.25
N LYS A 65 -1.04 -9.56 -5.14
CA LYS A 65 -1.25 -9.48 -6.60
C LYS A 65 -2.18 -8.34 -7.05
N SER A 66 -2.52 -7.40 -6.18
CA SER A 66 -3.32 -6.23 -6.55
C SER A 66 -2.56 -5.31 -7.52
N ILE A 67 -3.31 -4.52 -8.29
CA ILE A 67 -2.76 -3.49 -9.18
C ILE A 67 -3.13 -2.13 -8.61
N MET A 68 -2.17 -1.45 -8.00
CA MET A 68 -2.34 -0.18 -7.30
C MET A 68 -1.31 0.87 -7.76
N MET A 69 -0.90 0.80 -9.02
CA MET A 69 0.07 1.75 -9.57
C MET A 69 -0.45 3.19 -9.48
N ASN A 70 0.45 4.15 -9.21
CA ASN A 70 0.16 5.58 -9.04
C ASN A 70 -0.85 5.91 -7.92
N SER A 71 -1.15 4.96 -7.03
CA SER A 71 -2.07 5.17 -5.91
C SER A 71 -1.36 5.81 -4.72
N THR A 72 -2.12 6.33 -3.76
CA THR A 72 -1.56 6.85 -2.51
C THR A 72 -2.12 6.12 -1.29
N LEU A 73 -1.22 5.67 -0.41
CA LEU A 73 -1.49 5.09 0.91
C LEU A 73 -0.83 5.96 2.00
N ALA A 74 -0.58 7.23 1.68
CA ALA A 74 0.15 8.15 2.55
C ALA A 74 -0.56 8.34 3.89
N ASN A 75 0.23 8.39 4.98
CA ASN A 75 -0.27 8.55 6.35
C ASN A 75 -1.31 7.50 6.79
N GLY A 76 -1.40 6.38 6.10
CA GLY A 76 -2.27 5.27 6.44
C GLY A 76 -1.63 4.33 7.47
N ASN A 77 -2.44 3.45 8.05
CA ASN A 77 -1.98 2.48 9.06
C ASN A 77 -2.26 1.05 8.59
N TYR A 78 -1.21 0.35 8.14
CA TYR A 78 -1.25 -0.97 7.49
C TYR A 78 -0.35 -2.02 8.17
N PRO A 79 -0.30 -2.13 9.50
CA PRO A 79 0.59 -3.09 10.14
C PRO A 79 0.20 -4.52 9.81
N GLU A 80 1.20 -5.40 9.71
CA GLU A 80 1.06 -6.84 9.42
C GLU A 80 0.30 -7.16 8.11
N SER A 81 0.13 -6.19 7.22
CA SER A 81 -0.58 -6.35 5.94
C SER A 81 0.27 -7.04 4.88
N SER A 82 -0.36 -7.55 3.83
CA SER A 82 0.30 -8.27 2.75
C SER A 82 0.09 -7.60 1.39
N PHE A 83 1.20 -7.39 0.65
CA PHE A 83 1.26 -6.87 -0.71
C PHE A 83 2.11 -7.78 -1.59
N ILE A 84 2.11 -9.09 -1.34
CA ILE A 84 2.95 -10.06 -2.06
C ILE A 84 2.64 -10.01 -3.56
N ARG A 85 3.67 -9.77 -4.40
CA ARG A 85 3.55 -9.67 -5.86
C ARG A 85 2.59 -8.58 -6.35
N ALA A 86 2.24 -7.61 -5.51
CA ALA A 86 1.42 -6.48 -5.93
C ALA A 86 2.19 -5.57 -6.92
N ASN A 87 1.46 -4.93 -7.83
CA ASN A 87 2.01 -3.88 -8.67
C ASN A 87 1.77 -2.52 -8.03
N LEU A 88 2.82 -1.98 -7.43
CA LEU A 88 2.87 -0.75 -6.64
C LEU A 88 3.80 0.30 -7.29
N TYR A 89 3.89 0.26 -8.62
CA TYR A 89 4.71 1.20 -9.39
C TYR A 89 4.27 2.65 -9.10
N GLU A 90 5.23 3.52 -8.74
CA GLU A 90 4.99 4.94 -8.39
C GLU A 90 3.95 5.16 -7.28
N THR A 91 3.70 4.17 -6.43
CA THR A 91 2.76 4.30 -5.31
C THR A 91 3.38 5.14 -4.18
N ASN A 92 2.56 6.00 -3.57
CA ASN A 92 2.97 6.86 -2.45
C ASN A 92 2.59 6.23 -1.10
N PHE A 93 3.61 5.90 -0.29
CA PHE A 93 3.52 5.34 1.07
C PHE A 93 4.00 6.32 2.15
N GLU A 94 4.20 7.59 1.81
CA GLU A 94 4.82 8.59 2.67
C GLU A 94 4.13 8.70 4.03
N GLY A 95 4.93 8.70 5.11
CA GLY A 95 4.45 8.88 6.48
C GLY A 95 3.57 7.76 7.03
N GLY A 96 3.28 6.72 6.25
CA GLY A 96 2.42 5.62 6.67
C GLY A 96 3.11 4.62 7.61
N ASN A 97 2.31 3.84 8.33
CA ASN A 97 2.77 2.74 9.17
C ASN A 97 2.59 1.40 8.44
N PHE A 98 3.71 0.76 8.13
CA PHE A 98 3.80 -0.54 7.45
C PHE A 98 4.65 -1.52 8.29
N GLU A 99 4.55 -1.45 9.61
CA GLU A 99 5.26 -2.37 10.50
C GLU A 99 4.88 -3.83 10.20
N LYS A 100 5.88 -4.71 10.05
CA LYS A 100 5.72 -6.14 9.72
C LYS A 100 4.97 -6.42 8.42
N THR A 101 4.81 -5.42 7.57
CA THR A 101 4.13 -5.57 6.28
C THR A 101 4.97 -6.40 5.31
N ASN A 102 4.31 -7.26 4.53
CA ASN A 102 4.97 -8.13 3.57
C ASN A 102 4.85 -7.58 2.14
N PHE A 103 5.95 -7.05 1.59
CA PHE A 103 6.09 -6.57 0.22
C PHE A 103 6.90 -7.53 -0.65
N SER A 104 7.03 -8.81 -0.28
CA SER A 104 7.89 -9.73 -1.01
C SER A 104 7.47 -9.88 -2.48
N SER A 105 8.45 -9.82 -3.37
CA SER A 105 8.28 -9.89 -4.83
C SER A 105 7.37 -8.79 -5.42
N ALA A 106 7.01 -7.75 -4.70
CA ALA A 106 6.22 -6.64 -5.21
C ALA A 106 7.02 -5.78 -6.20
N ASN A 107 6.34 -5.18 -7.16
CA ASN A 107 6.91 -4.12 -8.00
C ASN A 107 6.71 -2.77 -7.32
N LEU A 108 7.76 -2.27 -6.68
CA LEU A 108 7.83 -1.00 -5.96
C LEU A 108 8.75 0.01 -6.67
N THR A 109 8.91 -0.15 -7.97
CA THR A 109 9.69 0.79 -8.77
C THR A 109 9.18 2.21 -8.58
N ARG A 110 10.06 3.14 -8.19
CA ARG A 110 9.76 4.55 -7.89
C ARG A 110 8.75 4.79 -6.76
N ALA A 111 8.51 3.81 -5.91
CA ALA A 111 7.64 3.99 -4.75
C ALA A 111 8.23 5.02 -3.78
N ASN A 112 7.37 5.83 -3.15
CA ASN A 112 7.76 6.83 -2.15
C ASN A 112 7.47 6.30 -0.74
N PHE A 113 8.52 5.96 0.01
CA PHE A 113 8.46 5.54 1.42
C PHE A 113 9.02 6.60 2.38
N LYS A 114 9.08 7.88 1.97
CA LYS A 114 9.61 8.94 2.84
C LYS A 114 8.92 8.95 4.20
N ALA A 115 9.71 9.03 5.25
CA ALA A 115 9.24 9.10 6.64
C ALA A 115 8.29 7.96 7.06
N ALA A 116 8.15 6.88 6.28
CA ALA A 116 7.32 5.74 6.63
C ALA A 116 7.93 4.89 7.76
N SER A 117 7.10 4.26 8.58
CA SER A 117 7.51 3.19 9.49
C SER A 117 7.46 1.85 8.77
N LEU A 118 8.64 1.23 8.59
CA LEU A 118 8.84 -0.04 7.90
C LEU A 118 9.49 -1.08 8.82
N ILE A 119 9.35 -0.91 10.15
CA ILE A 119 9.97 -1.80 11.14
C ILE A 119 9.57 -3.26 10.85
N GLU A 120 10.56 -4.14 10.75
CA GLU A 120 10.36 -5.57 10.45
C GLU A 120 9.62 -5.85 9.12
N ALA A 121 9.54 -4.87 8.21
CA ALA A 121 8.92 -5.09 6.90
C ALA A 121 9.75 -6.05 6.02
N ASN A 122 9.07 -6.83 5.20
CA ASN A 122 9.69 -7.81 4.32
C ASN A 122 9.66 -7.37 2.85
N PHE A 123 10.82 -7.03 2.27
CA PHE A 123 11.00 -6.66 0.87
C PHE A 123 11.75 -7.74 0.06
N THR A 124 11.79 -8.99 0.54
CA THR A 124 12.52 -10.07 -0.13
C THR A 124 12.13 -10.17 -1.61
N ASN A 125 13.13 -10.10 -2.50
CA ASN A 125 12.97 -10.14 -3.96
C ASN A 125 12.08 -9.02 -4.54
N ALA A 126 11.79 -7.95 -3.83
CA ALA A 126 11.02 -6.81 -4.34
C ALA A 126 11.84 -6.00 -5.37
N ASN A 127 11.16 -5.41 -6.35
CA ASN A 127 11.79 -4.44 -7.23
C ASN A 127 11.62 -3.03 -6.66
N LEU A 128 12.69 -2.49 -6.10
CA LEU A 128 12.77 -1.18 -5.44
C LEU A 128 13.63 -0.18 -6.27
N PHE A 129 13.71 -0.40 -7.57
CA PHE A 129 14.45 0.49 -8.48
C PHE A 129 13.93 1.93 -8.35
N GLU A 130 14.83 2.87 -8.07
CA GLU A 130 14.50 4.30 -7.87
C GLU A 130 13.53 4.61 -6.70
N ALA A 131 13.21 3.66 -5.81
CA ALA A 131 12.37 3.93 -4.64
C ALA A 131 13.05 4.93 -3.68
N ASP A 132 12.25 5.69 -2.93
CA ASP A 132 12.74 6.71 -1.99
C ASP A 132 12.38 6.35 -0.54
N PHE A 133 13.40 6.02 0.27
CA PHE A 133 13.28 5.71 1.69
C PHE A 133 13.73 6.85 2.60
N THR A 134 13.92 8.08 2.09
CA THR A 134 14.46 9.20 2.88
C THR A 134 13.70 9.37 4.20
N GLY A 135 14.41 9.27 5.33
CA GLY A 135 13.82 9.41 6.66
C GLY A 135 12.94 8.26 7.12
N ALA A 136 12.78 7.18 6.33
CA ALA A 136 12.03 6.01 6.74
C ALA A 136 12.71 5.25 7.88
N ASN A 137 11.91 4.67 8.79
CA ASN A 137 12.41 3.75 9.81
C ASN A 137 12.39 2.31 9.27
N ILE A 138 13.56 1.82 8.86
CA ILE A 138 13.75 0.48 8.26
C ILE A 138 14.36 -0.53 9.25
N LEU A 139 14.18 -0.32 10.56
CA LEU A 139 14.75 -1.21 11.57
C LEU A 139 14.29 -2.66 11.37
N ASN A 140 15.25 -3.58 11.29
CA ASN A 140 15.03 -5.02 11.08
C ASN A 140 14.26 -5.38 9.80
N SER A 141 14.12 -4.48 8.85
CA SER A 141 13.51 -4.81 7.55
C SER A 141 14.41 -5.76 6.75
N ASN A 142 13.78 -6.69 6.04
CA ASN A 142 14.48 -7.64 5.18
C ASN A 142 14.44 -7.22 3.71
N PHE A 143 15.62 -6.94 3.12
CA PHE A 143 15.78 -6.57 1.72
C PHE A 143 16.45 -7.67 0.88
N GLU A 144 16.56 -8.91 1.39
CA GLU A 144 17.25 -10.00 0.68
C GLU A 144 16.73 -10.15 -0.76
N GLY A 145 17.66 -10.19 -1.73
CA GLY A 145 17.34 -10.33 -3.16
C GLY A 145 16.64 -9.14 -3.80
N SER A 146 16.30 -8.08 -3.06
CA SER A 146 15.62 -6.91 -3.63
C SER A 146 16.54 -6.09 -4.54
N ASN A 147 15.97 -5.48 -5.58
CA ASN A 147 16.66 -4.57 -6.48
C ASN A 147 16.59 -3.13 -5.96
N LEU A 148 17.66 -2.64 -5.36
CA LEU A 148 17.78 -1.29 -4.79
C LEU A 148 18.58 -0.32 -5.70
N ASN A 149 18.80 -0.68 -6.96
CA ASN A 149 19.54 0.19 -7.88
C ASN A 149 18.88 1.58 -7.99
N ASN A 150 19.68 2.62 -7.83
CA ASN A 150 19.25 4.03 -7.82
C ASN A 150 18.22 4.41 -6.75
N ALA A 151 17.87 3.52 -5.81
CA ALA A 151 17.03 3.90 -4.68
C ALA A 151 17.70 5.00 -3.84
N THR A 152 16.91 5.83 -3.15
CA THR A 152 17.41 6.72 -2.11
C THR A 152 17.22 6.04 -0.77
N TRP A 153 18.32 5.84 -0.03
CA TRP A 153 18.29 5.12 1.25
C TRP A 153 17.77 6.02 2.38
N ALA A 154 17.53 5.43 3.56
CA ALA A 154 16.94 6.14 4.70
C ALA A 154 17.77 7.36 5.18
N ASP A 155 19.08 7.36 4.96
CA ASP A 155 19.99 8.48 5.25
C ASP A 155 20.07 9.52 4.11
N GLY A 156 19.25 9.39 3.09
CA GLY A 156 19.19 10.27 1.92
C GLY A 156 20.24 9.99 0.83
N LYS A 157 21.10 8.97 1.01
CA LYS A 157 22.12 8.64 0.01
C LYS A 157 21.55 7.77 -1.10
N LYS A 158 22.07 7.94 -2.30
CA LYS A 158 21.74 7.09 -3.46
C LYS A 158 22.47 5.76 -3.42
N CYS A 159 21.71 4.69 -3.60
CA CYS A 159 22.26 3.37 -3.86
C CYS A 159 22.82 3.30 -5.28
N GLY A 160 24.03 2.76 -5.42
CA GLY A 160 24.68 2.59 -6.72
C GLY A 160 24.11 1.42 -7.52
N LEU A 161 24.73 1.14 -8.64
CA LEU A 161 24.50 -0.07 -9.44
C LEU A 161 24.94 -1.31 -8.64
N ASN A 162 24.30 -2.44 -8.90
CA ASN A 162 24.52 -3.72 -8.19
C ASN A 162 24.10 -3.69 -6.70
N SER A 163 23.22 -2.76 -6.31
CA SER A 163 22.61 -2.75 -4.99
C SER A 163 21.49 -3.79 -4.91
N ILE A 164 21.89 -5.06 -4.72
CA ILE A 164 20.97 -6.19 -4.57
C ILE A 164 21.01 -6.67 -3.12
N GLY A 165 19.86 -6.69 -2.47
CA GLY A 165 19.70 -7.08 -1.05
C GLY A 165 20.25 -6.08 -0.05
N LYS A 166 21.09 -5.15 -0.47
CA LYS A 166 21.63 -4.05 0.35
C LYS A 166 21.96 -2.83 -0.51
N CYS A 167 21.84 -1.66 0.08
CA CYS A 167 22.29 -0.42 -0.55
C CYS A 167 23.81 -0.35 -0.58
N VAL A 168 24.39 -0.26 -1.77
CA VAL A 168 25.80 0.05 -1.98
C VAL A 168 25.86 1.53 -2.34
N SER A 169 26.29 2.40 -1.42
CA SER A 169 26.40 3.84 -1.70
C SER A 169 27.38 4.12 -2.84
N LYS A 170 27.06 5.15 -3.64
CA LYS A 170 27.95 5.68 -4.68
C LYS A 170 29.14 6.40 -4.06
#